data_a5041aea829398c3c76b8e5db38e501f
#
_entry.id   a5041aea829398c3c76b8e5db38e501f
#
_cell.length_a   1.000
_cell.length_b   1.000
_cell.length_c   1.000
_cell.angle_alpha   90.00
_cell.angle_beta   90.00
_cell.angle_gamma   90.00
#
_symmetry.space_group_name_H-M   'P 1'
#
loop_
_entity.id
_entity.type
_entity.pdbx_description
1 polymer ?
#
loop_
_entity_poly.entity_id
_entity_poly.type
_entity_poly.pdbx_seq_one_letter_code
_entity_poly.pdbx_strand_id
1 'polypeptide(L)'
;ILQMLNINAVCKMLFLKMSSKAEILSTIIKNRRSIFPESYIQQEIPTNIIEQILESANYAPTHKLTQPWRFTVIRKEGKAKLGAELGRIYKETVPAEKFLQKKYDSFGQKTSQAEVIVAINIQFHEDKVPNWEEIAAVGCAVQNMALTAEALNVGAYWSSPPLIDHLGDFLGLAENEKCYGLFYMGYHNAEQREANRTPMADKVKWIEG
;
A
#
# COMPACT_ATOMS: atom_id res chain seq x y z
N ILE A 1 3.45 40.71 43.06
CA ILE A 1 4.40 39.68 42.59
C ILE A 1 3.67 38.77 41.61
N LEU A 2 3.46 39.26 40.39
CA LEU A 2 2.88 38.45 39.29
C LEU A 2 3.97 37.96 38.39
N GLN A 3 4.06 36.68 38.34
CA GLN A 3 4.62 35.79 37.33
C GLN A 3 5.21 36.47 36.05
N MET A 4 6.53 36.55 36.02
CA MET A 4 7.27 36.51 34.75
C MET A 4 7.11 35.11 34.16
N LEU A 5 6.02 34.82 33.50
CA LEU A 5 5.91 33.69 32.66
C LEU A 5 7.05 33.76 31.63
N ASN A 6 7.85 32.75 31.64
CA ASN A 6 9.08 32.59 30.90
C ASN A 6 8.85 32.76 29.39
N ILE A 7 8.97 33.98 28.89
CA ILE A 7 8.83 34.37 27.46
C ILE A 7 9.76 33.50 26.59
N ASN A 8 10.87 32.99 27.11
CA ASN A 8 11.75 32.05 26.43
C ASN A 8 11.13 30.68 26.22
N ALA A 9 10.21 30.20 27.07
CA ALA A 9 9.51 28.95 26.87
C ALA A 9 8.40 29.08 25.83
N VAL A 10 7.69 30.21 25.81
CA VAL A 10 6.65 30.52 24.81
C VAL A 10 7.30 30.80 23.45
N CYS A 11 8.44 31.50 23.41
CA CYS A 11 9.21 31.71 22.18
C CYS A 11 9.85 30.40 21.65
N LYS A 12 10.30 29.51 22.52
CA LYS A 12 10.73 28.14 22.13
C LYS A 12 9.58 27.28 21.61
N MET A 13 8.36 27.45 22.09
CA MET A 13 7.17 26.78 21.57
C MET A 13 6.68 27.37 20.22
N LEU A 14 6.92 28.65 19.97
CA LEU A 14 6.60 29.32 18.69
C LEU A 14 7.68 29.14 17.62
N PHE A 15 8.89 28.71 17.98
CA PHE A 15 9.93 28.21 17.08
C PHE A 15 9.86 26.67 16.91
N LEU A 16 8.71 26.07 16.91
CA LEU A 16 8.47 24.85 16.15
C LEU A 16 8.71 25.25 14.69
N LYS A 17 9.95 25.05 14.25
CA LYS A 17 10.41 25.25 12.88
C LYS A 17 9.38 24.55 11.99
N MET A 18 8.50 25.30 11.34
CA MET A 18 7.56 24.73 10.38
C MET A 18 8.41 24.05 9.32
N SER A 19 8.41 22.71 9.35
CA SER A 19 9.15 21.93 8.37
C SER A 19 8.71 22.36 6.98
N SER A 20 9.65 22.59 6.08
CA SER A 20 9.33 22.89 4.70
C SER A 20 8.54 21.73 4.08
N LYS A 21 7.76 21.99 3.03
CA LYS A 21 7.05 20.93 2.28
C LYS A 21 8.01 19.82 1.85
N ALA A 22 9.24 20.18 1.46
CA ALA A 22 10.27 19.24 1.04
C ALA A 22 10.74 18.36 2.22
N GLU A 23 10.92 18.93 3.43
CA GLU A 23 11.30 18.17 4.62
C GLU A 23 10.19 17.19 5.05
N ILE A 24 8.92 17.63 5.04
CA ILE A 24 7.77 16.79 5.35
C ILE A 24 7.70 15.61 4.38
N LEU A 25 7.72 15.89 3.07
CA LEU A 25 7.68 14.87 2.03
C LEU A 25 8.85 13.89 2.16
N SER A 26 10.08 14.40 2.35
CA SER A 26 11.28 13.58 2.52
C SER A 26 11.16 12.65 3.72
N THR A 27 10.58 13.13 4.81
CA THR A 27 10.37 12.35 6.04
C THR A 27 9.40 11.21 5.81
N ILE A 28 8.25 11.47 5.19
CA ILE A 28 7.25 10.45 4.85
C ILE A 28 7.85 9.38 3.94
N ILE A 29 8.55 9.79 2.87
CA ILE A 29 9.19 8.86 1.93
C ILE A 29 10.23 7.99 2.63
N LYS A 30 11.07 8.59 3.49
CA LYS A 30 12.14 7.88 4.19
C LYS A 30 11.62 6.96 5.28
N ASN A 31 10.52 7.28 5.94
CA ASN A 31 9.96 6.50 7.03
C ASN A 31 9.05 5.36 6.56
N ARG A 32 8.38 5.53 5.42
CA ARG A 32 7.47 4.51 4.90
C ARG A 32 8.13 3.14 4.77
N ARG A 33 7.54 2.15 5.43
CA ARG A 33 7.94 0.72 5.37
C ARG A 33 6.75 -0.15 4.99
N SER A 34 7.04 -1.36 4.53
CA SER A 34 6.05 -2.43 4.47
C SER A 34 5.80 -2.91 5.89
N ILE A 35 4.58 -2.72 6.37
CA ILE A 35 4.12 -3.21 7.68
C ILE A 35 3.20 -4.40 7.41
N PHE A 36 3.60 -5.56 7.92
CA PHE A 36 2.91 -6.81 7.65
C PHE A 36 1.73 -7.05 8.61
N PRO A 37 0.70 -7.81 8.18
CA PRO A 37 -0.51 -8.04 8.97
C PRO A 37 -0.29 -8.58 10.38
N GLU A 38 0.77 -9.34 10.62
CA GLU A 38 1.12 -9.84 11.96
C GLU A 38 1.40 -8.74 13.00
N SER A 39 1.72 -7.54 12.53
CA SER A 39 1.97 -6.35 13.39
C SER A 39 0.74 -5.48 13.55
N TYR A 40 -0.37 -5.79 12.88
CA TYR A 40 -1.56 -4.97 12.96
C TYR A 40 -2.31 -5.21 14.27
N ILE A 41 -2.93 -4.15 14.77
CA ILE A 41 -3.82 -4.17 15.92
C ILE A 41 -5.28 -4.20 15.44
N GLN A 42 -6.16 -4.78 16.27
CA GLN A 42 -7.60 -4.85 15.98
C GLN A 42 -8.26 -3.49 16.27
N GLN A 43 -8.08 -2.57 15.33
CA GLN A 43 -8.65 -1.23 15.40
C GLN A 43 -9.21 -0.85 14.03
N GLU A 44 -10.45 -0.39 14.01
CA GLU A 44 -11.14 0.01 12.78
C GLU A 44 -10.43 1.22 12.13
N ILE A 45 -10.20 1.14 10.83
CA ILE A 45 -9.82 2.29 10.00
C ILE A 45 -11.11 2.94 9.52
N PRO A 46 -11.37 4.22 9.90
CA PRO A 46 -12.56 4.94 9.45
C PRO A 46 -12.66 5.01 7.92
N THR A 47 -13.87 4.96 7.40
CA THR A 47 -14.10 4.94 5.94
C THR A 47 -13.49 6.15 5.25
N ASN A 48 -13.58 7.35 5.83
CA ASN A 48 -12.98 8.57 5.28
C ASN A 48 -11.44 8.50 5.19
N ILE A 49 -10.77 7.76 6.07
CA ILE A 49 -9.31 7.53 6.00
C ILE A 49 -9.00 6.60 4.83
N ILE A 50 -9.79 5.54 4.63
CA ILE A 50 -9.64 4.63 3.49
C ILE A 50 -9.86 5.39 2.18
N GLU A 51 -10.92 6.19 2.11
CA GLU A 51 -11.23 7.03 0.94
C GLU A 51 -10.10 8.02 0.63
N GLN A 52 -9.52 8.66 1.66
CA GLN A 52 -8.40 9.57 1.48
C GLN A 52 -7.16 8.86 0.92
N ILE A 53 -6.88 7.63 1.38
CA ILE A 53 -5.79 6.81 0.84
C ILE A 53 -6.06 6.44 -0.61
N LEU A 54 -7.27 6.01 -0.95
CA LEU A 54 -7.67 5.66 -2.31
C LEU A 54 -7.64 6.87 -3.24
N GLU A 55 -8.15 8.02 -2.78
CA GLU A 55 -8.16 9.26 -3.58
C GLU A 55 -6.74 9.71 -3.95
N SER A 56 -5.75 9.49 -3.08
CA SER A 56 -4.36 9.82 -3.39
C SER A 56 -3.82 9.10 -4.63
N ALA A 57 -4.33 7.89 -4.92
CA ALA A 57 -3.98 7.13 -6.11
C ALA A 57 -4.40 7.85 -7.39
N ASN A 58 -5.50 8.58 -7.35
CA ASN A 58 -6.08 9.27 -8.50
C ASN A 58 -5.20 10.41 -9.04
N TYR A 59 -4.21 10.86 -8.26
CA TYR A 59 -3.24 11.88 -8.64
C TYR A 59 -1.92 11.30 -9.20
N ALA A 60 -1.88 10.01 -9.51
CA ALA A 60 -0.74 9.41 -10.17
C ALA A 60 -0.64 9.87 -11.65
N PRO A 61 0.58 9.97 -12.20
CA PRO A 61 0.74 10.26 -13.62
C PRO A 61 0.22 9.10 -14.47
N THR A 62 -0.42 9.44 -15.59
CA THR A 62 -0.96 8.47 -16.54
C THR A 62 -0.83 8.99 -17.97
N HIS A 63 -0.33 8.15 -18.89
CA HIS A 63 -0.23 8.53 -20.29
C HIS A 63 -1.61 8.47 -20.95
N LYS A 64 -1.90 9.41 -21.84
CA LYS A 64 -3.18 9.55 -22.58
C LYS A 64 -4.43 9.48 -21.68
N LEU A 65 -4.29 9.83 -20.40
CA LEU A 65 -5.36 9.84 -19.41
C LEU A 65 -6.11 8.51 -19.29
N THR A 66 -5.42 7.37 -19.48
CA THR A 66 -6.05 6.05 -19.35
C THR A 66 -6.53 5.75 -17.94
N GLN A 67 -5.85 6.31 -16.91
CA GLN A 67 -6.21 6.11 -15.49
C GLN A 67 -6.52 4.64 -15.19
N PRO A 68 -5.52 3.75 -15.38
CA PRO A 68 -5.76 2.31 -15.50
C PRO A 68 -6.06 1.63 -14.16
N TRP A 69 -5.90 2.33 -13.05
CA TRP A 69 -6.13 1.76 -11.71
C TRP A 69 -7.60 1.49 -11.44
N ARG A 70 -7.87 0.28 -10.95
CA ARG A 70 -9.15 -0.18 -10.43
C ARG A 70 -8.92 -0.80 -9.06
N PHE A 71 -9.72 -0.43 -8.09
CA PHE A 71 -9.55 -0.89 -6.72
C PHE A 71 -10.81 -1.60 -6.23
N THR A 72 -10.64 -2.79 -5.63
CA THR A 72 -11.71 -3.48 -4.92
C THR A 72 -11.39 -3.48 -3.44
N VAL A 73 -12.21 -2.80 -2.64
CA VAL A 73 -12.05 -2.71 -1.18
C VAL A 73 -12.72 -3.88 -0.50
N ILE A 74 -11.96 -4.67 0.25
CA ILE A 74 -12.38 -5.88 0.93
C ILE A 74 -12.30 -5.67 2.45
N ARG A 75 -13.44 -5.73 3.13
CA ARG A 75 -13.59 -5.48 4.57
C ARG A 75 -14.49 -6.53 5.22
N LYS A 76 -14.51 -6.56 6.55
CA LYS A 76 -15.42 -7.37 7.35
C LYS A 76 -15.43 -8.84 6.88
N GLU A 77 -16.58 -9.39 6.57
CA GLU A 77 -16.73 -10.76 6.09
C GLU A 77 -16.05 -11.03 4.74
N GLY A 78 -15.87 -10.00 3.92
CA GLY A 78 -15.13 -10.12 2.66
C GLY A 78 -13.70 -10.60 2.84
N LYS A 79 -13.06 -10.26 3.97
CA LYS A 79 -11.71 -10.72 4.30
C LYS A 79 -11.64 -12.23 4.48
N ALA A 80 -12.63 -12.82 5.18
CA ALA A 80 -12.71 -14.26 5.35
C ALA A 80 -12.97 -14.97 4.01
N LYS A 81 -13.84 -14.40 3.14
CA LYS A 81 -14.09 -14.91 1.79
C LYS A 81 -12.83 -14.90 0.94
N LEU A 82 -12.07 -13.80 0.98
CA LEU A 82 -10.77 -13.71 0.26
C LEU A 82 -9.78 -14.74 0.80
N GLY A 83 -9.67 -14.91 2.10
CA GLY A 83 -8.77 -15.90 2.71
C GLY A 83 -9.11 -17.33 2.28
N ALA A 84 -10.40 -17.67 2.25
CA ALA A 84 -10.88 -18.97 1.78
C ALA A 84 -10.59 -19.17 0.28
N GLU A 85 -10.82 -18.15 -0.54
CA GLU A 85 -10.54 -18.19 -1.97
C GLU A 85 -9.05 -18.38 -2.28
N LEU A 86 -8.18 -17.63 -1.62
CA LEU A 86 -6.73 -17.82 -1.75
C LEU A 86 -6.29 -19.23 -1.34
N GLY A 87 -6.89 -19.77 -0.28
CA GLY A 87 -6.67 -21.15 0.14
C GLY A 87 -7.13 -22.17 -0.93
N ARG A 88 -8.33 -21.97 -1.51
CA ARG A 88 -8.87 -22.80 -2.58
C ARG A 88 -7.93 -22.80 -3.79
N ILE A 89 -7.56 -21.60 -4.28
CA ILE A 89 -6.65 -21.43 -5.42
C ILE A 89 -5.33 -22.14 -5.14
N TYR A 90 -4.73 -21.93 -3.95
CA TYR A 90 -3.48 -22.58 -3.57
C TYR A 90 -3.58 -24.10 -3.62
N LYS A 91 -4.66 -24.68 -3.11
CA LYS A 91 -4.89 -26.12 -3.12
C LYS A 91 -5.05 -26.69 -4.54
N GLU A 92 -5.66 -25.92 -5.45
CA GLU A 92 -5.92 -26.33 -6.82
C GLU A 92 -4.72 -26.15 -7.76
N THR A 93 -3.88 -25.13 -7.49
CA THR A 93 -2.77 -24.77 -8.38
C THR A 93 -1.41 -25.33 -7.96
N VAL A 94 -1.26 -25.73 -6.70
CA VAL A 94 0.01 -26.23 -6.19
C VAL A 94 0.04 -27.76 -6.26
N PRO A 95 1.07 -28.38 -6.88
CA PRO A 95 1.24 -29.82 -6.88
C PRO A 95 1.22 -30.41 -5.46
N ALA A 96 0.62 -31.59 -5.29
CA ALA A 96 0.42 -32.21 -3.98
C ALA A 96 1.72 -32.37 -3.18
N GLU A 97 2.82 -32.68 -3.84
CA GLU A 97 4.15 -32.83 -3.23
C GLU A 97 4.79 -31.49 -2.78
N LYS A 98 4.25 -30.36 -3.24
CA LYS A 98 4.68 -28.99 -2.86
C LYS A 98 3.69 -28.30 -1.94
N PHE A 99 2.58 -28.97 -1.59
CA PHE A 99 1.58 -28.40 -0.71
C PHE A 99 2.12 -28.30 0.71
N LEU A 100 1.98 -27.11 1.31
CA LEU A 100 2.38 -26.83 2.68
C LEU A 100 1.16 -26.35 3.48
N GLN A 101 0.73 -27.14 4.46
CA GLN A 101 -0.40 -26.79 5.33
C GLN A 101 -0.22 -25.41 5.98
N LYS A 102 0.98 -25.11 6.49
CA LYS A 102 1.29 -23.80 7.09
C LYS A 102 1.05 -22.63 6.11
N LYS A 103 1.36 -22.83 4.82
CA LYS A 103 1.12 -21.79 3.80
C LYS A 103 -0.38 -21.64 3.51
N TYR A 104 -1.10 -22.74 3.41
CA TYR A 104 -2.54 -22.74 3.26
C TYR A 104 -3.22 -21.97 4.42
N ASP A 105 -2.89 -22.31 5.67
CA ASP A 105 -3.44 -21.64 6.85
C ASP A 105 -3.09 -20.15 6.92
N SER A 106 -1.92 -19.76 6.39
CA SER A 106 -1.45 -18.38 6.40
C SER A 106 -2.32 -17.42 5.58
N PHE A 107 -3.08 -17.90 4.59
CA PHE A 107 -3.96 -17.02 3.79
C PHE A 107 -5.12 -16.50 4.66
N GLY A 108 -5.84 -17.39 5.35
CA GLY A 108 -6.89 -17.00 6.28
C GLY A 108 -6.37 -16.14 7.42
N GLN A 109 -5.20 -16.49 7.96
CA GLN A 109 -4.57 -15.72 9.04
C GLN A 109 -4.25 -14.28 8.61
N LYS A 110 -3.57 -14.08 7.46
CA LYS A 110 -3.21 -12.75 6.98
C LYS A 110 -4.43 -11.88 6.66
N THR A 111 -5.45 -12.47 6.04
CA THR A 111 -6.66 -11.71 5.70
C THR A 111 -7.46 -11.35 6.94
N SER A 112 -7.49 -12.19 7.98
CA SER A 112 -8.16 -11.87 9.24
C SER A 112 -7.45 -10.79 10.05
N GLN A 113 -6.11 -10.76 10.04
CA GLN A 113 -5.30 -9.78 10.76
C GLN A 113 -5.38 -8.38 10.16
N ALA A 114 -5.57 -8.25 8.84
CA ALA A 114 -5.74 -6.95 8.21
C ALA A 114 -7.09 -6.34 8.56
N GLU A 115 -7.17 -5.02 8.70
CA GLU A 115 -8.46 -4.34 8.86
C GLU A 115 -9.12 -4.11 7.49
N VAL A 116 -8.34 -3.73 6.50
CA VAL A 116 -8.78 -3.52 5.13
C VAL A 116 -7.79 -4.15 4.17
N ILE A 117 -8.30 -4.74 3.10
CA ILE A 117 -7.49 -5.23 1.98
C ILE A 117 -8.04 -4.56 0.72
N VAL A 118 -7.15 -3.97 -0.08
CA VAL A 118 -7.51 -3.41 -1.39
C VAL A 118 -6.88 -4.25 -2.47
N ALA A 119 -7.69 -4.90 -3.31
CA ALA A 119 -7.17 -5.51 -4.52
C ALA A 119 -6.81 -4.41 -5.52
N ILE A 120 -5.58 -4.47 -6.01
CA ILE A 120 -5.02 -3.56 -6.99
C ILE A 120 -5.23 -4.20 -8.35
N ASN A 121 -6.12 -3.65 -9.15
CA ASN A 121 -6.41 -4.14 -10.48
C ASN A 121 -5.98 -3.10 -11.52
N ILE A 122 -5.60 -3.57 -12.68
CA ILE A 122 -5.26 -2.75 -13.84
C ILE A 122 -6.25 -3.04 -14.93
N GLN A 123 -6.89 -1.99 -15.46
CA GLN A 123 -7.64 -2.04 -16.69
C GLN A 123 -6.73 -1.62 -17.85
N PHE A 124 -6.49 -2.52 -18.79
CA PHE A 124 -5.61 -2.27 -19.92
C PHE A 124 -6.35 -1.63 -21.10
N HIS A 125 -5.65 -0.70 -21.78
CA HIS A 125 -6.10 0.01 -22.97
C HIS A 125 -5.07 -0.20 -24.10
N GLU A 126 -4.98 -1.44 -24.59
CA GLU A 126 -3.95 -1.87 -25.56
C GLU A 126 -4.00 -1.08 -26.88
N ASP A 127 -5.16 -0.49 -27.20
CA ASP A 127 -5.35 0.40 -28.35
C ASP A 127 -4.72 1.80 -28.14
N LYS A 128 -4.39 2.17 -26.93
CA LYS A 128 -3.91 3.53 -26.57
C LYS A 128 -2.45 3.58 -26.21
N VAL A 129 -2.01 2.66 -25.35
CA VAL A 129 -0.67 2.67 -24.75
C VAL A 129 -0.15 1.26 -24.55
N PRO A 130 1.16 1.06 -24.52
CA PRO A 130 1.75 -0.23 -24.13
C PRO A 130 1.43 -0.60 -22.67
N ASN A 131 1.18 -1.88 -22.40
CA ASN A 131 0.80 -2.38 -21.06
C ASN A 131 1.78 -1.97 -19.94
N TRP A 132 3.09 -1.87 -20.24
CA TRP A 132 4.08 -1.49 -19.25
C TRP A 132 3.89 -0.06 -18.70
N GLU A 133 3.35 0.86 -19.52
CA GLU A 133 3.06 2.24 -19.07
C GLU A 133 1.91 2.25 -18.06
N GLU A 134 0.90 1.42 -18.26
CA GLU A 134 -0.24 1.30 -17.34
C GLU A 134 0.18 0.60 -16.04
N ILE A 135 1.03 -0.41 -16.13
CA ILE A 135 1.65 -1.03 -14.94
C ILE A 135 2.46 0.01 -14.15
N ALA A 136 3.26 0.83 -14.84
CA ALA A 136 4.04 1.90 -14.19
C ALA A 136 3.12 2.95 -13.55
N ALA A 137 2.05 3.36 -14.22
CA ALA A 137 1.06 4.30 -13.70
C ALA A 137 0.40 3.76 -12.42
N VAL A 138 0.00 2.49 -12.40
CA VAL A 138 -0.56 1.85 -11.20
C VAL A 138 0.49 1.72 -10.09
N GLY A 139 1.75 1.45 -10.42
CA GLY A 139 2.85 1.50 -9.44
C GLY A 139 2.97 2.87 -8.76
N CYS A 140 2.85 3.96 -9.53
CA CYS A 140 2.82 5.33 -8.99
C CYS A 140 1.57 5.57 -8.12
N ALA A 141 0.41 5.08 -8.54
CA ALA A 141 -0.83 5.19 -7.79
C ALA A 141 -0.73 4.48 -6.43
N VAL A 142 -0.22 3.26 -6.40
CA VAL A 142 -0.01 2.50 -5.16
C VAL A 142 1.05 3.15 -4.27
N GLN A 143 2.09 3.76 -4.85
CA GLN A 143 3.06 4.53 -4.07
C GLN A 143 2.41 5.73 -3.39
N ASN A 144 1.52 6.47 -4.08
CA ASN A 144 0.76 7.55 -3.46
C ASN A 144 -0.09 7.04 -2.29
N MET A 145 -0.80 5.92 -2.47
CA MET A 145 -1.55 5.27 -1.38
C MET A 145 -0.65 4.93 -0.19
N ALA A 146 0.52 4.34 -0.45
CA ALA A 146 1.45 3.94 0.60
C ALA A 146 2.02 5.13 1.38
N LEU A 147 2.33 6.24 0.71
CA LEU A 147 2.80 7.48 1.35
C LEU A 147 1.68 8.15 2.18
N THR A 148 0.46 8.15 1.64
CA THR A 148 -0.71 8.69 2.35
C THR A 148 -1.05 7.84 3.58
N ALA A 149 -0.98 6.51 3.47
CA ALA A 149 -1.16 5.62 4.61
C ALA A 149 -0.11 5.89 5.71
N GLU A 150 1.18 6.03 5.36
CA GLU A 150 2.25 6.41 6.29
C GLU A 150 1.95 7.75 6.99
N ALA A 151 1.54 8.77 6.22
CA ALA A 151 1.20 10.09 6.76
C ALA A 151 0.00 10.06 7.72
N LEU A 152 -0.88 9.07 7.58
CA LEU A 152 -2.07 8.84 8.42
C LEU A 152 -1.82 7.80 9.53
N ASN A 153 -0.59 7.36 9.74
CA ASN A 153 -0.20 6.31 10.69
C ASN A 153 -0.92 4.97 10.44
N VAL A 154 -1.27 4.68 9.21
CA VAL A 154 -1.82 3.39 8.78
C VAL A 154 -0.69 2.55 8.20
N GLY A 155 -0.43 1.39 8.81
CA GLY A 155 0.49 0.41 8.26
C GLY A 155 -0.05 -0.18 6.96
N ALA A 156 0.82 -0.32 5.97
CA ALA A 156 0.43 -0.86 4.68
C ALA A 156 1.49 -1.79 4.09
N TYR A 157 1.02 -2.76 3.30
CA TYR A 157 1.87 -3.75 2.66
C TYR A 157 1.25 -4.22 1.33
N TRP A 158 1.97 -4.08 0.23
CA TRP A 158 1.59 -4.62 -1.08
C TRP A 158 2.14 -6.04 -1.23
N SER A 159 1.25 -7.01 -1.38
CA SER A 159 1.55 -8.43 -1.62
C SER A 159 1.13 -8.82 -3.03
N SER A 160 2.02 -9.48 -3.77
CA SER A 160 1.76 -9.96 -5.15
C SER A 160 2.16 -11.44 -5.30
N PRO A 161 1.51 -12.37 -4.56
CA PRO A 161 1.76 -13.80 -4.76
C PRO A 161 1.22 -14.25 -6.13
N PRO A 162 1.79 -15.31 -6.77
CA PRO A 162 1.30 -15.80 -8.06
C PRO A 162 -0.19 -16.16 -8.09
N LEU A 163 -0.80 -16.43 -6.93
CA LEU A 163 -2.23 -16.74 -6.80
C LEU A 163 -3.16 -15.61 -7.25
N ILE A 164 -2.68 -14.36 -7.29
CA ILE A 164 -3.49 -13.21 -7.71
C ILE A 164 -3.97 -13.33 -9.15
N ASP A 165 -3.24 -14.06 -10.01
CA ASP A 165 -3.62 -14.30 -11.40
C ASP A 165 -4.94 -15.08 -11.53
N HIS A 166 -5.37 -15.76 -10.47
CA HIS A 166 -6.60 -16.56 -10.42
C HIS A 166 -7.74 -15.87 -9.65
N LEU A 167 -7.58 -14.59 -9.24
CA LEU A 167 -8.60 -13.86 -8.50
C LEU A 167 -9.66 -13.17 -9.39
N GLY A 168 -9.55 -13.27 -10.71
CA GLY A 168 -10.43 -12.57 -11.65
C GLY A 168 -11.92 -12.75 -11.35
N ASP A 169 -12.37 -14.00 -11.23
CA ASP A 169 -13.77 -14.33 -10.95
C ASP A 169 -14.23 -13.84 -9.58
N PHE A 170 -13.40 -14.04 -8.55
CA PHE A 170 -13.69 -13.59 -7.18
C PHE A 170 -13.84 -12.06 -7.10
N LEU A 171 -13.03 -11.32 -7.85
CA LEU A 171 -13.03 -9.86 -7.89
C LEU A 171 -14.03 -9.29 -8.90
N GLY A 172 -14.62 -10.11 -9.77
CA GLY A 172 -15.53 -9.71 -10.84
C GLY A 172 -14.83 -8.85 -11.90
N LEU A 173 -13.60 -9.18 -12.26
CA LEU A 173 -12.80 -8.42 -13.22
C LEU A 173 -13.32 -8.61 -14.65
N ALA A 174 -13.27 -7.52 -15.43
CA ALA A 174 -13.53 -7.58 -16.87
C ALA A 174 -12.39 -8.28 -17.62
N GLU A 175 -12.61 -8.65 -18.87
CA GLU A 175 -11.64 -9.37 -19.72
C GLU A 175 -10.31 -8.61 -19.89
N ASN A 176 -10.39 -7.27 -19.94
CA ASN A 176 -9.22 -6.40 -20.03
C ASN A 176 -8.66 -5.95 -18.66
N GLU A 177 -9.14 -6.54 -17.58
CA GLU A 177 -8.67 -6.25 -16.22
C GLU A 177 -7.87 -7.41 -15.64
N LYS A 178 -6.82 -7.08 -14.87
CA LYS A 178 -6.00 -8.07 -14.15
C LYS A 178 -5.67 -7.57 -12.75
N CYS A 179 -5.66 -8.50 -11.78
CA CYS A 179 -5.19 -8.21 -10.42
C CYS A 179 -3.65 -8.21 -10.39
N TYR A 180 -3.07 -7.16 -9.81
CA TYR A 180 -1.62 -6.98 -9.65
C TYR A 180 -1.17 -7.03 -8.20
N GLY A 181 -2.08 -7.28 -7.28
CA GLY A 181 -1.74 -7.49 -5.87
C GLY A 181 -2.84 -7.12 -4.91
N LEU A 182 -2.53 -7.37 -3.66
CA LEU A 182 -3.37 -7.09 -2.52
C LEU A 182 -2.65 -6.11 -1.59
N PHE A 183 -3.24 -4.97 -1.32
CA PHE A 183 -2.72 -3.95 -0.44
C PHE A 183 -3.41 -4.09 0.92
N TYR A 184 -2.70 -4.66 1.87
CA TYR A 184 -3.17 -4.87 3.24
C TYR A 184 -2.98 -3.62 4.06
N MET A 185 -3.96 -3.25 4.87
CA MET A 185 -3.91 -2.07 5.75
C MET A 185 -4.40 -2.40 7.15
N GLY A 186 -3.81 -1.74 8.15
CA GLY A 186 -4.18 -1.81 9.57
C GLY A 186 -3.38 -0.82 10.39
N TYR A 187 -3.93 -0.33 11.51
CA TYR A 187 -3.11 0.33 12.52
C TYR A 187 -2.14 -0.69 13.12
N HIS A 188 -0.96 -0.29 13.59
CA HIS A 188 0.08 -1.21 13.99
C HIS A 188 0.92 -0.75 15.15
N ASN A 189 1.57 -1.71 15.82
CA ASN A 189 2.57 -1.49 16.86
C ASN A 189 3.99 -1.90 16.41
N ALA A 190 4.21 -2.00 15.09
CA ALA A 190 5.52 -2.35 14.56
C ALA A 190 6.54 -1.27 14.92
N GLU A 191 7.71 -1.70 15.38
CA GLU A 191 8.85 -0.81 15.58
C GLU A 191 9.32 -0.21 14.26
N GLN A 192 9.77 1.05 14.33
CA GLN A 192 10.34 1.71 13.16
C GLN A 192 11.67 1.03 12.80
N ARG A 193 11.80 0.64 11.54
CA ARG A 193 13.00 -0.01 11.01
C ARG A 193 13.74 0.93 10.07
N GLU A 194 15.05 0.95 10.14
CA GLU A 194 15.87 1.66 9.17
C GLU A 194 15.70 1.09 7.76
N ALA A 195 15.84 1.98 6.76
CA ALA A 195 15.82 1.59 5.37
C ALA A 195 17.19 1.00 4.97
N ASN A 196 17.21 -0.26 4.58
CA ASN A 196 18.40 -0.82 3.94
C ASN A 196 18.37 -0.45 2.44
N ARG A 197 19.23 0.47 2.03
CA ARG A 197 19.37 0.92 0.63
C ARG A 197 20.84 1.11 0.29
N THR A 198 21.23 0.63 -0.87
CA THR A 198 22.55 0.95 -1.45
C THR A 198 22.60 2.43 -1.84
N PRO A 199 23.78 3.07 -1.84
CA PRO A 199 23.91 4.49 -2.18
C PRO A 199 23.31 4.83 -3.55
N MET A 200 22.75 6.03 -3.67
CA MET A 200 22.20 6.51 -4.94
C MET A 200 23.32 6.75 -5.97
N ALA A 201 24.51 7.11 -5.52
CA ALA A 201 25.67 7.31 -6.40
C ALA A 201 25.99 6.08 -7.26
N ASP A 202 25.75 4.86 -6.72
CA ASP A 202 25.99 3.60 -7.45
C ASP A 202 24.98 3.35 -8.58
N LYS A 203 23.92 4.18 -8.66
CA LYS A 203 22.77 4.01 -9.58
C LYS A 203 22.60 5.17 -10.55
N VAL A 204 23.46 6.18 -10.45
CA VAL A 204 23.36 7.40 -11.27
C VAL A 204 24.61 7.57 -12.10
N LYS A 205 24.41 7.81 -13.38
CA LYS A 205 25.47 8.22 -14.30
C LYS A 205 25.18 9.66 -14.74
N TRP A 206 26.16 10.55 -14.56
CA TRP A 206 26.11 11.92 -15.04
C TRP A 206 26.68 11.99 -16.46
N ILE A 207 26.03 12.70 -17.35
CA ILE A 207 26.54 13.05 -18.68
C ILE A 207 26.57 14.56 -18.71
N GLU A 208 27.79 15.10 -18.65
CA GLU A 208 28.05 16.54 -18.67
C GLU A 208 28.90 16.84 -19.93
N GLY A 209 28.62 17.97 -20.61
CA GLY A 209 29.30 18.38 -21.83
C GLY A 209 30.66 19.00 -21.58
#